data_995decb1063fbbbc9e64d423b05da709
#
_entry.id   995decb1063fbbbc9e64d423b05da709
#
_cell.length_a   1.000
_cell.length_b   1.000
_cell.length_c   1.000
_cell.angle_alpha   90.00
_cell.angle_beta   90.00
_cell.angle_gamma   90.00
#
_symmetry.space_group_name_H-M   'P 1'
#
loop_
_entity.id
_entity.type
_entity.pdbx_description
1 polymer ?
#
loop_
_entity_poly.entity_id
_entity_poly.type
_entity_poly.pdbx_seq_one_letter_code
_entity_poly.pdbx_strand_id
1 'polypeptide(L)'
;SGRGVFVARSEVRFRDILDGLSNTIMGGEISTDLGDRDVRNRMNENVGTTEIQNNPIACRDDIDPERPRNWLSTVNLRSLDSEGRGFRWANGNGNFTSINTILPPNSELCVRFGPTGFGVLPPSSQHQGGCHVLMADGAVVFVTDSIEAGDSTNGTVIRGGTGNRAPGSKSPFGLWGALGTKASKETIEEQLNQ
;
A
#
# COMPACT_ATOMS: atom_id res chain seq x y z
N SER A 1 -3.48 -4.43 13.30
CA SER A 1 -2.78 -3.45 14.10
C SER A 1 -2.28 -2.34 13.18
N GLY A 2 -2.58 -1.06 13.47
CA GLY A 2 -2.12 0.05 12.66
C GLY A 2 -0.62 0.25 12.82
N ARG A 3 0.18 -0.19 11.86
CA ARG A 3 1.64 -0.05 11.89
C ARG A 3 2.10 1.33 11.41
N GLY A 4 1.35 1.94 10.50
CA GLY A 4 1.65 3.26 9.95
C GLY A 4 1.35 4.41 10.91
N VAL A 5 1.56 5.62 10.41
CA VAL A 5 1.35 6.87 11.18
C VAL A 5 -0.15 7.12 11.39
N PHE A 6 -0.97 6.93 10.37
CA PHE A 6 -2.41 7.16 10.50
C PHE A 6 -3.13 5.86 10.86
N VAL A 7 -3.68 5.83 12.06
CA VAL A 7 -4.43 4.70 12.61
C VAL A 7 -5.83 5.16 12.98
N ALA A 8 -6.83 4.50 12.44
CA ALA A 8 -8.23 4.84 12.71
C ALA A 8 -8.51 4.81 14.23
N ARG A 9 -9.17 5.85 14.75
CA ARG A 9 -9.56 6.00 16.15
C ARG A 9 -8.36 6.03 17.13
N SER A 10 -7.19 6.44 16.68
CA SER A 10 -5.99 6.54 17.52
C SER A 10 -5.28 7.85 17.23
N GLU A 11 -4.82 8.52 18.27
CA GLU A 11 -3.92 9.66 18.13
C GLU A 11 -2.49 9.15 18.03
N VAL A 12 -1.75 9.63 17.05
CA VAL A 12 -0.31 9.39 16.91
C VAL A 12 0.39 10.74 16.98
N ARG A 13 1.35 10.86 17.87
CA ARG A 13 2.19 12.05 18.03
C ARG A 13 3.57 11.78 17.45
N PHE A 14 4.32 12.81 17.09
CA PHE A 14 5.69 12.66 16.56
C PHE A 14 6.59 11.80 17.47
N ARG A 15 6.44 11.92 18.79
CA ARG A 15 7.17 11.09 19.76
C ARG A 15 6.84 9.60 19.71
N ASP A 16 5.74 9.22 19.04
CA ASP A 16 5.31 7.82 18.90
C ASP A 16 5.88 7.17 17.63
N ILE A 17 6.59 7.96 16.80
CA ILE A 17 7.31 7.52 15.60
C ILE A 17 8.74 7.17 16.01
N LEU A 18 8.94 5.93 16.42
CA LEU A 18 10.21 5.46 17.01
C LEU A 18 11.23 5.05 15.96
N ASP A 19 10.80 4.83 14.71
CA ASP A 19 11.68 4.45 13.60
C ASP A 19 12.38 5.68 12.97
N GLY A 20 12.05 6.89 13.46
CA GLY A 20 12.58 8.17 13.01
C GLY A 20 11.66 8.87 12.00
N LEU A 21 11.54 10.19 12.13
CA LEU A 21 10.64 10.99 11.28
C LEU A 21 11.05 10.95 9.81
N SER A 22 12.35 11.01 9.52
CA SER A 22 12.91 10.93 8.16
C SER A 22 12.86 9.52 7.56
N ASN A 23 12.58 8.51 8.38
CA ASN A 23 12.50 7.10 7.96
C ASN A 23 11.06 6.56 7.97
N THR A 24 10.06 7.42 8.13
CA THR A 24 8.67 6.97 8.21
C THR A 24 7.80 7.73 7.20
N ILE A 25 7.16 6.99 6.30
CA ILE A 25 6.23 7.54 5.33
C ILE A 25 4.92 7.92 6.04
N MET A 26 4.47 9.15 5.82
CA MET A 26 3.23 9.69 6.35
C MET A 26 2.12 9.75 5.29
N GLY A 27 2.48 9.91 4.01
CA GLY A 27 1.54 9.99 2.91
C GLY A 27 2.20 9.68 1.58
N GLY A 28 1.43 9.66 0.50
CA GLY A 28 1.97 9.46 -0.83
C GLY A 28 0.93 9.76 -1.90
N GLU A 29 1.39 9.89 -3.12
CA GLU A 29 0.53 10.11 -4.27
C GLU A 29 -0.38 8.91 -4.53
N ILE A 30 -1.57 9.20 -5.00
CA ILE A 30 -2.46 8.20 -5.59
C ILE A 30 -2.96 8.73 -6.93
N SER A 31 -2.92 7.88 -7.93
CA SER A 31 -3.50 8.16 -9.24
C SER A 31 -5.01 7.99 -9.18
N THR A 32 -5.76 8.95 -9.76
CA THR A 32 -7.22 8.87 -9.81
C THR A 32 -7.66 7.89 -10.89
N ASP A 33 -8.67 7.08 -10.58
CA ASP A 33 -9.27 6.14 -11.53
C ASP A 33 -9.90 6.90 -12.71
N LEU A 34 -9.55 6.51 -13.92
CA LEU A 34 -10.06 7.09 -15.16
C LEU A 34 -11.08 6.19 -15.87
N GLY A 35 -11.45 5.07 -15.26
CA GLY A 35 -12.36 4.08 -15.86
C GLY A 35 -11.69 3.16 -16.90
N ASP A 36 -10.37 3.18 -16.99
CA ASP A 36 -9.57 2.53 -18.03
C ASP A 36 -9.06 1.12 -17.63
N ARG A 37 -9.51 0.60 -16.50
CA ARG A 37 -9.07 -0.69 -15.93
C ARG A 37 -7.58 -0.73 -15.53
N ASP A 38 -6.93 0.41 -15.34
CA ASP A 38 -5.54 0.47 -14.89
C ASP A 38 -5.40 -0.16 -13.49
N VAL A 39 -4.47 -1.09 -13.33
CA VAL A 39 -4.23 -1.85 -12.09
C VAL A 39 -3.87 -0.96 -10.90
N ARG A 40 -3.35 0.24 -11.15
CA ARG A 40 -2.91 1.21 -10.13
C ARG A 40 -4.06 2.04 -9.55
N ASN A 41 -5.21 2.09 -10.25
CA ASN A 41 -6.32 2.99 -9.96
C ASN A 41 -7.62 2.23 -9.71
N ARG A 42 -7.84 1.16 -10.46
CA ARG A 42 -9.04 0.34 -10.39
C ARG A 42 -8.81 -0.87 -9.49
N MET A 43 -9.64 -1.02 -8.47
CA MET A 43 -9.49 -2.07 -7.46
C MET A 43 -10.06 -3.39 -7.97
N ASN A 44 -9.27 -4.47 -7.85
CA ASN A 44 -9.74 -5.84 -7.96
C ASN A 44 -10.30 -6.29 -6.61
N GLU A 45 -11.56 -6.68 -6.57
CA GLU A 45 -12.30 -7.07 -5.35
C GLU A 45 -12.65 -8.56 -5.28
N ASN A 46 -12.03 -9.39 -6.11
CA ASN A 46 -12.42 -10.80 -6.22
C ASN A 46 -11.78 -11.70 -5.16
N VAL A 47 -10.88 -11.18 -4.33
CA VAL A 47 -10.06 -11.96 -3.42
C VAL A 47 -10.49 -11.77 -1.97
N GLY A 48 -10.45 -12.83 -1.17
CA GLY A 48 -10.80 -12.82 0.24
C GLY A 48 -9.74 -12.16 1.13
N THR A 49 -10.15 -11.61 2.28
CA THR A 49 -9.21 -10.97 3.23
C THR A 49 -8.07 -11.89 3.65
N THR A 50 -8.39 -13.15 3.98
CA THR A 50 -7.38 -14.12 4.42
C THR A 50 -6.37 -14.43 3.33
N GLU A 51 -6.82 -14.50 2.09
CA GLU A 51 -5.98 -14.74 0.94
C GLU A 51 -5.03 -13.57 0.70
N ILE A 52 -5.53 -12.34 0.64
CA ILE A 52 -4.70 -11.13 0.51
C ILE A 52 -3.72 -11.00 1.67
N GLN A 53 -4.13 -11.33 2.89
CA GLN A 53 -3.24 -11.29 4.06
C GLN A 53 -2.13 -12.33 4.02
N ASN A 54 -2.38 -13.47 3.39
CA ASN A 54 -1.40 -14.54 3.25
C ASN A 54 -0.52 -14.39 2.02
N ASN A 55 -1.07 -13.81 0.96
CA ASN A 55 -0.39 -13.57 -0.32
C ASN A 55 -0.79 -12.19 -0.88
N PRO A 56 -0.03 -11.14 -0.63
CA PRO A 56 -0.34 -9.79 -1.11
C PRO A 56 -0.46 -9.64 -2.63
N ILE A 57 0.16 -10.55 -3.40
CA ILE A 57 0.07 -10.56 -4.86
C ILE A 57 -1.04 -11.46 -5.39
N ALA A 58 -2.03 -11.80 -4.58
CA ALA A 58 -3.11 -12.72 -4.95
C ALA A 58 -3.94 -12.27 -6.18
N CYS A 59 -3.91 -10.98 -6.51
CA CYS A 59 -4.60 -10.45 -7.69
C CYS A 59 -3.70 -10.39 -8.95
N ARG A 60 -2.43 -10.78 -8.86
CA ARG A 60 -1.46 -10.58 -9.95
C ARG A 60 -1.78 -11.37 -11.20
N ASP A 61 -2.33 -12.56 -11.06
CA ASP A 61 -2.73 -13.42 -12.19
C ASP A 61 -3.91 -12.85 -12.98
N ASP A 62 -4.62 -11.86 -12.43
CA ASP A 62 -5.69 -11.15 -13.08
C ASP A 62 -5.21 -9.98 -13.97
N ILE A 63 -3.91 -9.71 -14.01
CA ILE A 63 -3.31 -8.69 -14.88
C ILE A 63 -3.22 -9.22 -16.31
N ASP A 64 -3.58 -8.37 -17.27
CA ASP A 64 -3.50 -8.69 -18.69
C ASP A 64 -2.02 -8.81 -19.14
N PRO A 65 -1.54 -9.99 -19.56
CA PRO A 65 -0.14 -10.17 -19.94
C PRO A 65 0.25 -9.38 -21.20
N GLU A 66 -0.70 -9.04 -22.06
CA GLU A 66 -0.44 -8.22 -23.26
C GLU A 66 -0.45 -6.73 -22.91
N ARG A 67 -1.10 -6.34 -21.81
CA ARG A 67 -1.20 -4.97 -21.32
C ARG A 67 -0.94 -4.94 -19.81
N PRO A 68 0.31 -5.00 -19.35
CA PRO A 68 0.66 -5.18 -17.92
C PRO A 68 0.19 -4.08 -16.98
N ARG A 69 -0.39 -3.01 -17.52
CA ARG A 69 -1.03 -1.94 -16.72
C ARG A 69 -2.55 -2.09 -16.60
N ASN A 70 -3.13 -3.12 -17.18
CA ASN A 70 -4.57 -3.32 -17.20
C ASN A 70 -4.97 -4.65 -16.60
N TRP A 71 -6.11 -4.66 -15.94
CA TRP A 71 -6.78 -5.90 -15.57
C TRP A 71 -7.33 -6.61 -16.81
N LEU A 72 -7.32 -7.93 -16.82
CA LEU A 72 -8.03 -8.75 -17.81
C LEU A 72 -9.48 -8.29 -17.96
N SER A 73 -10.00 -8.32 -19.17
CA SER A 73 -11.39 -7.92 -19.46
C SER A 73 -12.43 -8.77 -18.72
N THR A 74 -12.08 -9.98 -18.34
CA THR A 74 -12.92 -10.95 -17.63
C THR A 74 -13.00 -10.69 -16.13
N VAL A 75 -12.10 -9.88 -15.56
CA VAL A 75 -12.06 -9.59 -14.13
C VAL A 75 -13.19 -8.65 -13.74
N ASN A 76 -13.97 -9.04 -12.74
CA ASN A 76 -14.96 -8.18 -12.11
C ASN A 76 -14.26 -7.14 -11.24
N LEU A 77 -14.26 -5.91 -11.68
CA LEU A 77 -13.73 -4.77 -10.94
C LEU A 77 -14.86 -4.03 -10.25
N ARG A 78 -14.50 -3.17 -9.30
CA ARG A 78 -15.49 -2.29 -8.65
C ARG A 78 -16.27 -1.51 -9.70
N SER A 79 -17.61 -1.64 -9.66
CA SER A 79 -18.46 -1.25 -10.79
C SER A 79 -18.79 0.23 -10.85
N LEU A 80 -18.72 0.96 -9.73
CA LEU A 80 -19.11 2.37 -9.68
C LEU A 80 -17.88 3.26 -9.87
N ASP A 81 -17.87 4.07 -10.92
CA ASP A 81 -16.79 5.02 -11.19
C ASP A 81 -16.58 5.98 -10.02
N SER A 82 -17.65 6.44 -9.37
CA SER A 82 -17.58 7.26 -8.17
C SER A 82 -16.96 6.55 -6.95
N GLU A 83 -16.68 5.28 -7.04
CA GLU A 83 -16.01 4.47 -6.01
C GLU A 83 -14.58 4.10 -6.40
N GLY A 84 -14.11 4.61 -7.54
CA GLY A 84 -12.71 4.52 -7.95
C GLY A 84 -11.79 5.27 -7.00
N ARG A 85 -10.52 4.89 -7.04
CA ARG A 85 -9.49 5.53 -6.22
C ARG A 85 -9.38 7.03 -6.52
N GLY A 86 -9.26 7.84 -5.50
CA GLY A 86 -9.16 9.30 -5.62
C GLY A 86 -10.48 10.07 -5.73
N PHE A 87 -11.59 9.43 -6.10
CA PHE A 87 -12.88 10.13 -6.25
C PHE A 87 -13.50 10.59 -4.92
N ARG A 88 -13.37 9.79 -3.87
CA ARG A 88 -13.93 10.09 -2.56
C ARG A 88 -12.86 10.56 -1.58
N TRP A 89 -12.14 11.61 -1.94
CA TRP A 89 -10.98 12.10 -1.18
C TRP A 89 -11.30 12.46 0.29
N ALA A 90 -12.52 12.89 0.59
CA ALA A 90 -12.96 13.22 1.95
C ALA A 90 -13.53 12.01 2.71
N ASN A 91 -13.56 10.82 2.08
CA ASN A 91 -14.10 9.62 2.72
C ASN A 91 -12.99 8.88 3.47
N GLY A 92 -13.14 8.71 4.77
CA GLY A 92 -12.17 8.02 5.63
C GLY A 92 -12.04 6.52 5.44
N ASN A 93 -12.75 5.90 4.48
CA ASN A 93 -12.55 4.49 4.16
C ASN A 93 -11.25 4.30 3.38
N GLY A 94 -10.44 3.35 3.84
CA GLY A 94 -9.07 3.16 3.36
C GLY A 94 -8.92 2.95 1.86
N ASN A 95 -9.87 2.26 1.24
CA ASN A 95 -9.78 1.93 -0.18
C ASN A 95 -9.77 3.15 -1.12
N PHE A 96 -10.28 4.30 -0.68
CA PHE A 96 -10.36 5.49 -1.54
C PHE A 96 -9.10 6.34 -1.55
N THR A 97 -8.44 6.48 -0.38
CA THR A 97 -7.36 7.46 -0.22
C THR A 97 -6.15 6.95 0.58
N SER A 98 -6.25 5.80 1.22
CA SER A 98 -5.12 5.28 1.99
C SER A 98 -4.08 4.61 1.09
N ILE A 99 -2.85 4.64 1.56
CA ILE A 99 -1.75 3.88 0.99
C ILE A 99 -1.17 2.91 2.03
N ASN A 100 -0.52 1.87 1.57
CA ASN A 100 0.36 1.03 2.37
C ASN A 100 1.61 0.63 1.58
N THR A 101 2.64 0.23 2.31
CA THR A 101 3.96 -0.11 1.79
C THR A 101 4.15 -1.63 1.74
N ILE A 102 3.16 -2.33 1.21
CA ILE A 102 3.19 -3.79 1.02
C ILE A 102 3.79 -4.14 -0.33
N LEU A 103 3.22 -3.59 -1.41
CA LEU A 103 3.79 -3.69 -2.75
C LEU A 103 4.45 -2.37 -3.15
N PRO A 104 5.46 -2.40 -4.04
CA PRO A 104 6.11 -1.20 -4.55
C PRO A 104 5.13 -0.18 -5.14
N PRO A 105 5.53 1.09 -5.31
CA PRO A 105 4.73 2.07 -6.03
C PRO A 105 4.25 1.54 -7.39
N ASN A 106 3.11 2.03 -7.84
CA ASN A 106 2.52 1.70 -9.13
C ASN A 106 2.17 0.21 -9.35
N SER A 107 2.20 -0.61 -8.30
CA SER A 107 1.72 -1.99 -8.33
C SER A 107 0.19 -2.07 -8.32
N GLU A 108 -0.31 -3.28 -8.50
CA GLU A 108 -1.73 -3.61 -8.55
C GLU A 108 -2.48 -3.38 -7.23
N LEU A 109 -3.73 -2.93 -7.33
CA LEU A 109 -4.66 -2.76 -6.21
C LEU A 109 -5.48 -4.03 -5.98
N CYS A 110 -5.25 -4.69 -4.86
CA CYS A 110 -5.95 -5.91 -4.47
C CYS A 110 -6.68 -5.71 -3.16
N VAL A 111 -8.01 -5.70 -3.16
CA VAL A 111 -8.80 -5.39 -1.98
C VAL A 111 -9.91 -6.43 -1.77
N ARG A 112 -10.27 -6.65 -0.52
CA ARG A 112 -11.50 -7.38 -0.21
C ARG A 112 -12.69 -6.52 -0.61
N PHE A 113 -13.76 -7.18 -1.09
CA PHE A 113 -15.03 -6.53 -1.42
C PHE A 113 -15.50 -5.53 -0.36
N GLY A 114 -15.84 -4.34 -0.81
CA GLY A 114 -16.40 -3.26 -0.01
C GLY A 114 -15.37 -2.18 0.42
N PRO A 115 -15.85 -0.98 0.75
CA PRO A 115 -15.01 0.21 0.96
C PRO A 115 -14.16 0.14 2.24
N THR A 116 -14.51 -0.73 3.18
CA THR A 116 -13.83 -0.89 4.48
C THR A 116 -13.00 -2.17 4.56
N GLY A 117 -12.90 -2.91 3.44
CA GLY A 117 -12.14 -4.14 3.38
C GLY A 117 -10.64 -3.93 3.57
N PHE A 118 -9.95 -5.00 3.97
CA PHE A 118 -8.49 -5.04 3.92
C PHE A 118 -8.04 -5.03 2.45
N GLY A 119 -6.93 -4.35 2.18
CA GLY A 119 -6.39 -4.27 0.83
C GLY A 119 -4.90 -4.02 0.80
N VAL A 120 -4.32 -4.37 -0.34
CA VAL A 120 -3.01 -3.95 -0.79
C VAL A 120 -3.21 -2.71 -1.64
N LEU A 121 -2.73 -1.59 -1.15
CA LEU A 121 -3.01 -0.24 -1.66
C LEU A 121 -1.69 0.53 -1.82
N PRO A 122 -0.84 0.16 -2.78
CA PRO A 122 0.39 0.90 -3.03
C PRO A 122 0.09 2.35 -3.43
N PRO A 123 0.99 3.30 -3.16
CA PRO A 123 0.93 4.62 -3.76
C PRO A 123 1.08 4.50 -5.27
N SER A 124 0.54 5.46 -5.99
CA SER A 124 0.59 5.43 -7.45
C SER A 124 0.59 6.84 -8.04
N SER A 125 1.20 7.00 -9.21
CA SER A 125 1.24 8.27 -9.91
C SER A 125 1.22 8.09 -11.43
N GLN A 126 1.11 9.20 -12.15
CA GLN A 126 1.32 9.25 -13.59
C GLN A 126 2.77 9.57 -13.97
N HIS A 127 3.65 9.78 -12.98
CA HIS A 127 5.08 9.94 -13.23
C HIS A 127 5.69 8.63 -13.72
N GLN A 128 6.70 8.74 -14.57
CA GLN A 128 7.38 7.56 -15.08
C GLN A 128 8.29 6.96 -13.99
N GLY A 129 8.06 5.69 -13.66
CA GLY A 129 8.96 4.87 -12.86
C GLY A 129 8.91 5.08 -11.35
N GLY A 130 7.89 5.79 -10.82
CA GLY A 130 7.75 5.96 -9.37
C GLY A 130 6.66 6.94 -8.96
N CYS A 131 6.65 7.28 -7.69
CA CYS A 131 5.73 8.27 -7.11
C CYS A 131 6.41 9.07 -6.01
N HIS A 132 5.83 10.21 -5.63
CA HIS A 132 6.28 10.96 -4.47
C HIS A 132 5.61 10.45 -3.19
N VAL A 133 6.39 10.42 -2.13
CA VAL A 133 5.92 10.14 -0.78
C VAL A 133 6.28 11.29 0.16
N LEU A 134 5.45 11.53 1.14
CA LEU A 134 5.67 12.49 2.21
C LEU A 134 6.20 11.74 3.43
N MET A 135 7.39 12.13 3.89
CA MET A 135 8.00 11.62 5.12
C MET A 135 7.44 12.34 6.35
N ALA A 136 7.56 11.74 7.52
CA ALA A 136 7.02 12.32 8.74
C ALA A 136 7.79 13.58 9.22
N ASP A 137 8.98 13.85 8.71
CA ASP A 137 9.73 15.10 8.91
C ASP A 137 9.33 16.23 7.96
N GLY A 138 8.45 15.95 7.00
CA GLY A 138 7.96 16.89 6.00
C GLY A 138 8.70 16.86 4.66
N ALA A 139 9.73 16.03 4.51
CA ALA A 139 10.41 15.86 3.23
C ALA A 139 9.49 15.16 2.22
N VAL A 140 9.56 15.58 0.96
CA VAL A 140 8.91 14.91 -0.16
C VAL A 140 9.99 14.21 -0.98
N VAL A 141 9.87 12.90 -1.13
CA VAL A 141 10.89 12.06 -1.76
C VAL A 141 10.27 11.30 -2.92
N PHE A 142 10.95 11.24 -4.07
CA PHE A 142 10.56 10.39 -5.18
C PHE A 142 11.05 8.97 -4.94
N VAL A 143 10.13 8.01 -4.94
CA VAL A 143 10.42 6.59 -4.75
C VAL A 143 10.14 5.85 -6.04
N THR A 144 11.12 5.06 -6.49
CA THR A 144 11.01 4.29 -7.73
C THR A 144 10.17 3.01 -7.56
N ASP A 145 9.57 2.55 -8.65
CA ASP A 145 8.82 1.29 -8.70
C ASP A 145 9.72 0.06 -8.38
N SER A 146 11.04 0.23 -8.46
CA SER A 146 12.03 -0.80 -8.20
C SER A 146 12.59 -0.80 -6.77
N ILE A 147 11.99 -0.02 -5.85
CA ILE A 147 12.41 -0.04 -4.45
C ILE A 147 12.42 -1.46 -3.89
N GLU A 148 13.40 -1.77 -3.04
CA GLU A 148 13.47 -3.07 -2.38
C GLU A 148 12.24 -3.27 -1.48
N ALA A 149 11.39 -4.25 -1.84
CA ALA A 149 10.13 -4.57 -1.19
C ALA A 149 10.07 -6.01 -0.65
N GLY A 150 11.21 -6.61 -0.41
CA GLY A 150 11.30 -7.97 0.14
C GLY A 150 10.60 -9.01 -0.70
N ASP A 151 10.05 -10.01 -0.05
CA ASP A 151 9.27 -11.05 -0.71
C ASP A 151 7.76 -10.73 -0.64
N SER A 152 7.22 -10.30 -1.76
CA SER A 152 5.81 -9.92 -1.91
C SER A 152 4.82 -11.09 -1.75
N THR A 153 5.30 -12.34 -1.69
CA THR A 153 4.49 -13.54 -1.42
C THR A 153 4.34 -13.80 0.09
N ASN A 154 5.16 -13.15 0.91
CA ASN A 154 5.07 -13.29 2.36
C ASN A 154 3.77 -12.69 2.91
N GLY A 155 3.17 -13.39 3.85
CA GLY A 155 1.98 -12.90 4.52
C GLY A 155 2.23 -11.64 5.36
N THR A 156 1.25 -10.76 5.39
CA THR A 156 1.30 -9.51 6.15
C THR A 156 1.31 -9.77 7.67
N VAL A 157 1.89 -8.84 8.43
CA VAL A 157 1.75 -8.82 9.89
C VAL A 157 0.31 -8.49 10.26
N ILE A 158 -0.34 -9.35 11.04
CA ILE A 158 -1.76 -9.22 11.37
C ILE A 158 -2.00 -9.27 12.89
N ARG A 159 -3.14 -8.73 13.31
CA ARG A 159 -3.58 -8.86 14.70
C ARG A 159 -3.88 -10.32 15.01
N GLY A 160 -3.27 -10.85 16.07
CA GLY A 160 -3.38 -12.27 16.44
C GLY A 160 -2.48 -13.21 15.64
N GLY A 161 -1.63 -12.68 14.75
CA GLY A 161 -0.60 -13.44 14.07
C GLY A 161 0.46 -13.96 15.02
N THR A 162 1.17 -15.01 14.61
CA THR A 162 2.27 -15.65 15.37
C THR A 162 3.55 -15.64 14.55
N GLY A 163 4.70 -15.85 15.20
CA GLY A 163 6.00 -15.84 14.52
C GLY A 163 6.27 -14.53 13.79
N ASN A 164 6.72 -14.59 12.56
CA ASN A 164 7.05 -13.42 11.74
C ASN A 164 5.82 -12.54 11.40
N ARG A 165 4.61 -13.03 11.62
CA ARG A 165 3.36 -12.28 11.41
C ARG A 165 2.77 -11.70 12.69
N ALA A 166 3.43 -11.87 13.83
CA ALA A 166 2.99 -11.34 15.11
C ALA A 166 3.04 -9.80 15.11
N PRO A 167 2.12 -9.13 15.84
CA PRO A 167 2.23 -7.68 16.07
C PRO A 167 3.59 -7.29 16.64
N GLY A 168 4.27 -6.32 16.04
CA GLY A 168 5.62 -5.88 16.44
C GLY A 168 6.77 -6.58 15.69
N SER A 169 6.48 -7.60 14.88
CA SER A 169 7.51 -8.20 14.00
C SER A 169 7.97 -7.22 12.94
N LYS A 170 9.18 -7.41 12.44
CA LYS A 170 9.71 -6.69 11.28
C LYS A 170 8.76 -6.83 10.08
N SER A 171 8.81 -5.85 9.19
CA SER A 171 8.07 -5.93 7.93
C SER A 171 8.68 -7.02 7.03
N PRO A 172 7.88 -7.92 6.43
CA PRO A 172 8.39 -8.87 5.45
C PRO A 172 8.69 -8.23 4.09
N PHE A 173 8.37 -6.94 3.92
CA PHE A 173 8.40 -6.22 2.66
C PHE A 173 9.63 -5.29 2.56
N GLY A 174 10.77 -5.74 3.07
CA GLY A 174 12.07 -5.11 2.95
C GLY A 174 12.10 -3.64 3.37
N LEU A 175 12.96 -2.86 2.71
CA LEU A 175 13.09 -1.42 2.95
C LEU A 175 11.74 -0.70 2.78
N TRP A 176 11.01 -1.01 1.71
CA TRP A 176 9.72 -0.39 1.45
C TRP A 176 8.74 -0.60 2.60
N GLY A 177 8.65 -1.83 3.09
CA GLY A 177 7.80 -2.16 4.21
C GLY A 177 8.22 -1.53 5.53
N ALA A 178 9.53 -1.40 5.76
CA ALA A 178 10.09 -0.75 6.94
C ALA A 178 9.73 0.73 7.00
N LEU A 179 9.86 1.45 5.87
CA LEU A 179 9.48 2.86 5.75
C LEU A 179 7.98 3.13 6.05
N GLY A 180 7.12 2.14 5.95
CA GLY A 180 5.70 2.26 6.27
C GLY A 180 5.33 2.00 7.73
N THR A 181 6.30 1.74 8.60
CA THR A 181 6.08 1.47 10.03
C THR A 181 6.61 2.59 10.89
N LYS A 182 5.90 2.87 12.02
CA LYS A 182 6.30 3.94 12.93
C LYS A 182 7.08 3.47 14.16
N ALA A 183 7.07 2.16 14.45
CA ALA A 183 7.60 1.64 15.71
C ALA A 183 7.99 0.15 15.61
N SER A 184 8.46 -0.30 14.48
CA SER A 184 8.95 -1.68 14.30
C SER A 184 10.42 -1.83 14.67
N LYS A 185 11.12 -0.71 14.95
CA LYS A 185 12.54 -0.64 15.30
C LYS A 185 13.42 -1.34 14.27
N GLU A 186 13.08 -1.15 13.00
CA GLU A 186 13.86 -1.65 11.89
C GLU A 186 14.98 -0.68 11.60
N THR A 187 16.21 -1.19 11.49
CA THR A 187 17.35 -0.36 11.09
C THR A 187 17.29 -0.17 9.60
N ILE A 188 17.19 1.06 9.16
CA ILE A 188 17.27 1.44 7.75
C ILE A 188 18.71 1.86 7.50
N GLU A 189 19.46 1.00 6.81
CA GLU A 189 20.87 1.26 6.47
C GLU A 189 21.01 2.06 5.17
N GLU A 190 20.04 1.99 4.29
CA GLU A 190 19.98 2.78 3.06
C GLU A 190 19.04 3.97 3.23
N GLN A 191 19.58 5.17 3.11
CA GLN A 191 18.74 6.37 2.99
C GLN A 191 18.17 6.41 1.57
N LEU A 192 16.87 6.72 1.46
CA LEU A 192 16.31 7.11 0.18
C LEU A 192 17.12 8.31 -0.32
N ASN A 193 17.86 8.12 -1.41
CA ASN A 193 18.66 9.20 -1.99
C ASN A 193 17.73 10.38 -2.32
N GLN A 194 18.00 11.49 -1.65
CA GLN A 194 17.37 12.79 -1.93
C GLN A 194 17.98 13.41 -3.18
#